data_5b847ea7d876cd8c7f533400aa5e5dd4
#
_entry.id   5b847ea7d876cd8c7f533400aa5e5dd4
#
_cell.length_a   1.000
_cell.length_b   1.000
_cell.length_c   1.000
_cell.angle_alpha   90.00
_cell.angle_beta   90.00
_cell.angle_gamma   90.00
#
_symmetry.space_group_name_H-M   'P 1'
#
loop_
_entity.id
_entity.type
_entity.pdbx_description
1 polymer ?
#
loop_
_entity_poly.entity_id
_entity_poly.type
_entity_poly.pdbx_seq_one_letter_code
_entity_poly.pdbx_strand_id
1 'polypeptide(L)'
;YLDTGLFGIYLGTDPGTVDRALTLVEKELKKLREQKLGILQLSKAKKQILGQFAMAQENNGALMLSFGKSLLLHNEIESFDSIVADVDALKAETLLEVANEVMQPASFSQLVFRNQEPRGF
;
A
#
# COMPACT_ATOMS: atom_id res chain seq x y z
N TYR A 1 -2.60 13.57 0.26
CA TYR A 1 -3.32 14.65 -0.43
C TYR A 1 -4.77 14.59 0.03
N LEU A 2 -5.40 15.75 0.26
CA LEU A 2 -6.77 15.82 0.80
C LEU A 2 -7.85 15.64 -0.26
N ASP A 3 -7.53 16.02 -1.47
CA ASP A 3 -8.44 16.13 -2.61
C ASP A 3 -8.19 15.08 -3.70
N THR A 4 -7.12 14.31 -3.56
CA THR A 4 -6.76 13.26 -4.53
C THR A 4 -6.25 12.01 -3.82
N GLY A 5 -6.74 10.84 -4.23
CA GLY A 5 -6.18 9.57 -3.85
C GLY A 5 -4.96 9.23 -4.71
N LEU A 6 -3.86 8.82 -4.08
CA LEU A 6 -2.68 8.31 -4.76
C LEU A 6 -2.36 6.91 -4.25
N PHE A 7 -2.37 5.95 -5.16
CA PHE A 7 -1.82 4.62 -4.91
C PHE A 7 -0.45 4.51 -5.56
N GLY A 8 0.58 4.19 -4.77
CA GLY A 8 1.96 4.12 -5.26
C GLY A 8 2.67 2.86 -4.80
N ILE A 9 3.46 2.27 -5.70
CA ILE A 9 4.37 1.17 -5.39
C ILE A 9 5.79 1.68 -5.60
N TYR A 10 6.58 1.63 -4.55
CA TYR A 10 8.00 1.95 -4.58
C TYR A 10 8.81 0.67 -4.34
N LEU A 11 9.78 0.43 -5.20
CA LEU A 11 10.69 -0.71 -5.05
C LEU A 11 12.11 -0.34 -5.46
N GLY A 12 13.07 -0.94 -4.79
CA GLY A 12 14.48 -0.88 -5.14
C GLY A 12 14.99 -2.28 -5.48
N THR A 13 15.80 -2.38 -6.53
CA THR A 13 16.39 -3.64 -6.96
C THR A 13 17.73 -3.39 -7.68
N ASP A 14 18.50 -4.44 -7.91
CA ASP A 14 19.74 -4.35 -8.68
C ASP A 14 19.46 -3.98 -10.14
N PRO A 15 20.36 -3.23 -10.80
CA PRO A 15 20.15 -2.76 -12.17
C PRO A 15 19.79 -3.87 -13.17
N GLY A 16 20.38 -5.06 -13.04
CA GLY A 16 20.12 -6.21 -13.91
C GLY A 16 18.78 -6.90 -13.69
N THR A 17 18.05 -6.57 -12.63
CA THR A 17 16.79 -7.25 -12.26
C THR A 17 15.55 -6.35 -12.35
N VAL A 18 15.72 -5.10 -12.79
CA VAL A 18 14.62 -4.10 -12.86
C VAL A 18 13.43 -4.63 -13.66
N ASP A 19 13.67 -5.10 -14.89
CA ASP A 19 12.57 -5.53 -15.76
C ASP A 19 11.85 -6.77 -15.21
N ARG A 20 12.59 -7.67 -14.56
CA ARG A 20 12.00 -8.81 -13.85
C ARG A 20 11.15 -8.36 -12.66
N ALA A 21 11.61 -7.38 -11.89
CA ALA A 21 10.87 -6.84 -10.76
C ALA A 21 9.56 -6.17 -11.21
N LEU A 22 9.60 -5.37 -12.28
CA LEU A 22 8.42 -4.76 -12.88
C LEU A 22 7.40 -5.80 -13.35
N THR A 23 7.86 -6.83 -14.06
CA THR A 23 7.00 -7.94 -14.49
C THR A 23 6.34 -8.67 -13.31
N LEU A 24 7.06 -8.83 -12.20
CA LEU A 24 6.51 -9.43 -10.98
C LEU A 24 5.43 -8.54 -10.35
N VAL A 25 5.67 -7.23 -10.28
CA VAL A 25 4.66 -6.28 -9.77
C VAL A 25 3.40 -6.34 -10.63
N GLU A 26 3.51 -6.25 -11.94
CA GLU A 26 2.36 -6.35 -12.86
C GLU A 26 1.58 -7.65 -12.67
N LYS A 27 2.29 -8.77 -12.52
CA LYS A 27 1.68 -10.07 -12.26
C LYS A 27 0.91 -10.11 -10.94
N GLU A 28 1.46 -9.54 -9.87
CA GLU A 28 0.77 -9.50 -8.58
C GLU A 28 -0.44 -8.56 -8.61
N LEU A 29 -0.32 -7.39 -9.25
CA LEU A 29 -1.46 -6.48 -9.45
C LEU A 29 -2.58 -7.13 -10.28
N LYS A 30 -2.21 -7.87 -11.33
CA LYS A 30 -3.17 -8.65 -12.12
C LYS A 30 -3.91 -9.69 -11.27
N LYS A 31 -3.20 -10.42 -10.42
CA LYS A 31 -3.83 -11.38 -9.50
C LYS A 31 -4.83 -10.72 -8.56
N LEU A 32 -4.47 -9.56 -7.99
CA LEU A 32 -5.36 -8.83 -7.08
C LEU A 32 -6.64 -8.35 -7.77
N ARG A 33 -6.60 -8.05 -9.07
CA ARG A 33 -7.78 -7.68 -9.86
C ARG A 33 -8.63 -8.86 -10.32
N GLU A 34 -8.01 -10.00 -10.57
CA GLU A 34 -8.68 -11.15 -11.20
C GLU A 34 -9.07 -12.23 -10.19
N GLN A 35 -8.41 -12.26 -9.03
CA GLN A 35 -8.58 -13.35 -8.07
C GLN A 35 -8.91 -12.81 -6.70
N LYS A 36 -10.04 -13.25 -6.17
CA LYS A 36 -10.40 -12.99 -4.79
C LYS A 36 -9.40 -13.62 -3.83
N LEU A 37 -8.98 -12.87 -2.81
CA LEU A 37 -8.10 -13.37 -1.78
C LEU A 37 -8.72 -14.56 -1.03
N GLY A 38 -7.94 -15.60 -0.83
CA GLY A 38 -8.34 -16.71 0.02
C GLY A 38 -8.42 -16.31 1.50
N ILE A 39 -9.21 -17.04 2.27
CA ILE A 39 -9.45 -16.74 3.71
C ILE A 39 -8.13 -16.62 4.48
N LEU A 40 -7.19 -17.54 4.26
CA LEU A 40 -5.89 -17.50 4.95
C LEU A 40 -5.02 -16.33 4.52
N GLN A 41 -5.06 -15.95 3.24
CA GLN A 41 -4.32 -14.80 2.72
C GLN A 41 -4.84 -13.50 3.33
N LEU A 42 -6.16 -13.31 3.34
CA LEU A 42 -6.80 -12.15 3.94
C LEU A 42 -6.50 -12.07 5.44
N SER A 43 -6.63 -13.18 6.17
CA SER A 43 -6.32 -13.23 7.61
C SER A 43 -4.85 -12.86 7.90
N LYS A 44 -3.90 -13.35 7.09
CA LYS A 44 -2.48 -12.99 7.24
C LYS A 44 -2.25 -11.50 6.96
N ALA A 45 -2.85 -10.96 5.91
CA ALA A 45 -2.73 -9.55 5.56
C ALA A 45 -3.28 -8.64 6.67
N LYS A 46 -4.46 -8.95 7.22
CA LYS A 46 -5.04 -8.24 8.37
C LYS A 46 -4.11 -8.24 9.58
N LYS A 47 -3.61 -9.41 9.97
CA LYS A 47 -2.68 -9.53 11.11
C LYS A 47 -1.38 -8.75 10.87
N GLN A 48 -0.87 -8.77 9.65
CA GLN A 48 0.35 -8.02 9.31
C GLN A 48 0.14 -6.51 9.44
N ILE A 49 -0.94 -5.98 8.88
CA ILE A 49 -1.21 -4.53 8.94
C ILE A 49 -1.50 -4.08 10.37
N LEU A 50 -2.29 -4.84 11.14
CA LEU A 50 -2.55 -4.54 12.55
C LEU A 50 -1.28 -4.59 13.41
N GLY A 51 -0.39 -5.55 13.14
CA GLY A 51 0.92 -5.61 13.79
C GLY A 51 1.79 -4.39 13.47
N GLN A 52 1.78 -3.89 12.24
CA GLN A 52 2.49 -2.67 11.86
C GLN A 52 1.91 -1.43 12.55
N PHE A 53 0.59 -1.31 12.63
CA PHE A 53 -0.08 -0.23 13.36
C PHE A 53 0.23 -0.27 14.86
N ALA A 54 0.22 -1.45 15.47
CA ALA A 54 0.56 -1.61 16.88
C ALA A 54 2.01 -1.15 17.18
N MET A 55 2.97 -1.56 16.34
CA MET A 55 4.36 -1.11 16.47
C MET A 55 4.53 0.39 16.25
N ALA A 56 3.75 0.98 15.34
CA ALA A 56 3.81 2.42 15.08
C ALA A 56 3.33 3.24 16.30
N GLN A 57 2.49 2.69 17.14
CA GLN A 57 2.03 3.35 18.38
C GLN A 57 3.10 3.49 19.47
N GLU A 58 4.17 2.70 19.40
CA GLU A 58 5.29 2.83 20.33
C GLU A 58 6.12 4.10 20.10
N ASN A 59 6.00 4.71 18.91
CA ASN A 59 6.68 5.95 18.60
C ASN A 59 5.81 7.17 18.89
N ASN A 60 5.93 7.73 20.08
CA ASN A 60 5.14 8.88 20.53
C ASN A 60 5.23 10.11 19.62
N GLY A 61 6.40 10.36 19.00
CA GLY A 61 6.57 11.47 18.05
C GLY A 61 5.76 11.29 16.77
N ALA A 62 5.81 10.09 16.20
CA ALA A 62 5.03 9.74 15.01
C ALA A 62 3.52 9.75 15.32
N LEU A 63 3.14 9.24 16.49
CA LEU A 63 1.75 9.22 16.97
C LEU A 63 1.19 10.64 17.13
N MET A 64 1.95 11.54 17.75
CA MET A 64 1.57 12.94 17.91
C MET A 64 1.33 13.62 16.54
N LEU A 65 2.23 13.40 15.58
CA LEU A 65 2.08 13.95 14.23
C LEU A 65 0.87 13.35 13.50
N SER A 66 0.61 12.06 13.68
CA SER A 66 -0.56 11.38 13.12
C SER A 66 -1.85 11.96 13.69
N PHE A 67 -1.95 12.12 15.00
CA PHE A 67 -3.12 12.73 15.66
C PHE A 67 -3.32 14.17 15.24
N GLY A 68 -2.25 14.99 15.19
CA GLY A 68 -2.33 16.36 14.72
C GLY A 68 -2.84 16.44 13.28
N LYS A 69 -2.35 15.59 12.41
CA LYS A 69 -2.81 15.49 11.03
C LYS A 69 -4.28 15.07 10.94
N SER A 70 -4.68 14.02 11.66
CA SER A 70 -6.06 13.53 11.68
C SER A 70 -7.03 14.61 12.18
N LEU A 71 -6.68 15.30 13.25
CA LEU A 71 -7.49 16.39 13.79
C LEU A 71 -7.63 17.55 12.79
N LEU A 72 -6.55 17.95 12.12
CA LEU A 72 -6.58 19.04 11.14
C LEU A 72 -7.36 18.69 9.87
N LEU A 73 -7.34 17.44 9.45
CA LEU A 73 -7.95 16.98 8.19
C LEU A 73 -9.38 16.53 8.36
N HIS A 74 -9.67 15.84 9.44
CA HIS A 74 -10.94 15.14 9.66
C HIS A 74 -11.70 15.67 10.88
N ASN A 75 -11.08 16.58 11.66
CA ASN A 75 -11.60 17.07 12.95
C ASN A 75 -11.90 15.94 13.94
N GLU A 76 -11.21 14.83 13.80
CA GLU A 76 -11.40 13.62 14.60
C GLU A 76 -10.06 12.90 14.80
N ILE A 77 -9.89 12.23 15.95
CA ILE A 77 -8.75 11.35 16.20
C ILE A 77 -9.28 9.92 16.21
N GLU A 78 -8.89 9.15 15.22
CA GLU A 78 -9.26 7.75 15.12
C GLU A 78 -8.50 6.93 16.18
N SER A 79 -9.25 6.13 16.95
CA SER A 79 -8.65 5.25 17.96
C SER A 79 -8.07 3.98 17.29
N PHE A 80 -7.11 3.35 17.96
CA PHE A 80 -6.57 2.07 17.51
C PHE A 80 -7.66 0.99 17.43
N ASP A 81 -8.57 0.98 18.38
CA ASP A 81 -9.68 0.00 18.41
C ASP A 81 -10.62 0.20 17.19
N SER A 82 -10.84 1.45 16.77
CA SER A 82 -11.60 1.75 15.54
C SER A 82 -10.90 1.18 14.32
N ILE A 83 -9.59 1.42 14.20
CA ILE A 83 -8.78 0.89 13.08
C ILE A 83 -8.82 -0.65 13.07
N VAL A 84 -8.73 -1.29 14.24
CA VAL A 84 -8.85 -2.75 14.37
C VAL A 84 -10.20 -3.23 13.86
N ALA A 85 -11.28 -2.58 14.28
CA ALA A 85 -12.64 -2.94 13.86
C ALA A 85 -12.82 -2.80 12.35
N ASP A 86 -12.32 -1.72 11.75
CA ASP A 86 -12.40 -1.48 10.31
C ASP A 86 -11.60 -2.51 9.51
N VAL A 87 -10.37 -2.81 9.95
CA VAL A 87 -9.56 -3.86 9.32
C VAL A 87 -10.23 -5.22 9.44
N ASP A 88 -10.82 -5.53 10.58
CA ASP A 88 -11.53 -6.81 10.79
C ASP A 88 -12.81 -6.91 9.96
N ALA A 89 -13.48 -5.80 9.69
CA ALA A 89 -14.66 -5.74 8.83
C ALA A 89 -14.35 -5.93 7.33
N LEU A 90 -13.11 -5.75 6.87
CA LEU A 90 -12.73 -5.89 5.47
C LEU A 90 -13.04 -7.28 4.93
N LYS A 91 -13.63 -7.33 3.74
CA LYS A 91 -13.96 -8.56 3.02
C LYS A 91 -13.10 -8.71 1.77
N ALA A 92 -12.86 -9.93 1.35
CA ALA A 92 -12.08 -10.21 0.14
C ALA A 92 -12.77 -9.68 -1.14
N GLU A 93 -14.10 -9.62 -1.14
CA GLU A 93 -14.91 -9.04 -2.20
C GLU A 93 -14.64 -7.55 -2.37
N THR A 94 -14.71 -6.81 -1.27
CA THR A 94 -14.45 -5.36 -1.26
C THR A 94 -13.03 -5.04 -1.74
N LEU A 95 -12.04 -5.85 -1.33
CA LEU A 95 -10.67 -5.68 -1.81
C LEU A 95 -10.53 -5.94 -3.32
N LEU A 96 -11.27 -6.91 -3.86
CA LEU A 96 -11.30 -7.19 -5.29
C LEU A 96 -11.94 -6.02 -6.07
N GLU A 97 -13.04 -5.45 -5.56
CA GLU A 97 -13.70 -4.27 -6.14
C GLU A 97 -12.75 -3.07 -6.18
N VAL A 98 -12.14 -2.73 -5.06
CA VAL A 98 -11.16 -1.63 -4.96
C VAL A 98 -9.94 -1.88 -5.86
N ALA A 99 -9.44 -3.11 -5.93
CA ALA A 99 -8.34 -3.45 -6.82
C ALA A 99 -8.71 -3.22 -8.30
N ASN A 100 -9.94 -3.53 -8.69
CA ASN A 100 -10.41 -3.28 -10.05
C ASN A 100 -10.63 -1.79 -10.33
N GLU A 101 -10.94 -0.97 -9.35
CA GLU A 101 -11.07 0.47 -9.50
C GLU A 101 -9.69 1.15 -9.60
N VAL A 102 -8.79 0.84 -8.65
CA VAL A 102 -7.54 1.61 -8.46
C VAL A 102 -6.37 1.06 -9.27
N MET A 103 -6.33 -0.26 -9.53
CA MET A 103 -5.15 -0.92 -10.12
C MET A 103 -5.30 -1.21 -11.62
N GLN A 104 -6.01 -0.38 -12.37
CA GLN A 104 -6.11 -0.55 -13.82
C GLN A 104 -4.80 -0.21 -14.52
N PRO A 105 -4.30 -1.06 -15.47
CA PRO A 105 -3.03 -0.81 -16.14
C PRO A 105 -2.94 0.55 -16.84
N ALA A 106 -4.07 1.02 -17.40
CA ALA A 106 -4.13 2.30 -18.09
C ALA A 106 -4.00 3.52 -17.16
N SER A 107 -4.19 3.34 -15.85
CA SER A 107 -4.11 4.40 -14.84
C SER A 107 -2.73 4.53 -14.22
N PHE A 108 -1.80 3.62 -14.51
CA PHE A 108 -0.46 3.66 -13.94
C PHE A 108 0.48 4.53 -14.75
N SER A 109 1.22 5.38 -14.04
CA SER A 109 2.45 6.00 -14.52
C SER A 109 3.65 5.28 -13.91
N GLN A 110 4.68 5.04 -14.70
CA GLN A 110 5.89 4.36 -14.25
C GLN A 110 7.08 5.29 -14.34
N LEU A 111 7.84 5.38 -13.25
CA LEU A 111 9.10 6.10 -13.19
C LEU A 111 10.22 5.14 -12.78
N VAL A 112 11.24 5.02 -13.61
CA VAL A 112 12.38 4.12 -13.38
C VAL A 112 13.66 4.92 -13.35
N PHE A 113 14.37 4.88 -12.23
CA PHE A 113 15.72 5.40 -12.09
C PHE A 113 16.71 4.27 -12.35
N ARG A 114 17.54 4.42 -13.38
CA ARG A 114 18.61 3.46 -13.70
C ARG A 114 19.95 4.14 -13.51
N ASN A 115 20.93 3.44 -12.98
CA ASN A 115 22.30 3.91 -12.99
C ASN A 115 22.77 3.99 -14.45
N GLN A 116 23.22 5.17 -14.87
CA GLN A 116 23.91 5.27 -16.16
C GLN A 116 25.32 4.74 -15.97
N GLU A 117 25.73 3.75 -16.77
CA GLU A 117 27.15 3.44 -16.87
C GLU A 117 27.90 4.72 -17.26
N PRO A 118 29.01 5.05 -16.57
CA PRO A 118 29.81 6.20 -16.96
C PRO A 118 30.19 6.01 -18.42
N ARG A 119 29.81 6.97 -19.25
CA ARG A 119 30.28 7.00 -20.65
C ARG A 119 31.79 7.02 -20.57
N GLY A 120 32.46 5.92 -20.96
CA GLY A 120 33.90 5.85 -21.03
C GLY A 120 34.39 7.00 -21.92
N PHE A 121 35.29 7.80 -21.38
CA PHE A 121 36.03 8.80 -22.11
C PHE A 121 37.14 8.10 -22.92
#